data_8370a3518cf9013f239a26658bf53090
#
_entry.id   8370a3518cf9013f239a26658bf53090
#
_cell.length_a   1.000
_cell.length_b   1.000
_cell.length_c   1.000
_cell.angle_alpha   90.00
_cell.angle_beta   90.00
_cell.angle_gamma   90.00
#
_symmetry.space_group_name_H-M   'P 1'
#
loop_
_entity.id
_entity.type
_entity.pdbx_description
1 polymer ?
#
loop_
_entity_poly.entity_id
_entity_poly.type
_entity_poly.pdbx_seq_one_letter_code
_entity_poly.pdbx_strand_id
1 'polypeptide(L)'
;MTYNRFKRFIVSIIPGFMIRFLARPYVAGYCMEDAIEQARLFDEKGILSTIDILGEDAKKESDITLALERYKGLIDAVASEFKDNKPTISMKPSNLAVGRETQKGLLIDKKKCMRNVEALIKYADKKRVEMSLDMENHFWTDLTLDIYEILLKKGYTNTGAVLQSRLFRTEKDIKRFKNLKGRFRSCIGIYNEPEDIALQKKPLMKVEMFRHVNQLLHAGHYVEIATHDKRLLADIFDDLLTAKKIPSSRFEVQMLMGVPRRLLQGKIMIGRFRSYIKPVRMRLYVPFAYSRKDATAYCRRRLMATPDIVDFGAKNFLWNLDHTIMRPFRRHR
;
A
#
# COMPACT_ATOMS: atom_id res chain seq x y z
N MET A 1 30.08 7.66 9.97
CA MET A 1 28.96 7.29 9.07
C MET A 1 28.00 6.46 9.88
N THR A 2 26.73 6.89 10.10
CA THR A 2 25.78 6.09 10.89
C THR A 2 25.47 4.78 10.15
N TYR A 3 25.32 3.66 10.88
CA TYR A 3 25.03 2.33 10.37
C TYR A 3 23.94 2.31 9.26
N ASN A 4 22.92 3.13 9.39
CA ASN A 4 21.86 3.28 8.38
C ASN A 4 22.32 3.98 7.08
N ARG A 5 23.26 4.90 7.12
CA ARG A 5 23.83 5.53 5.91
C ARG A 5 24.70 4.55 5.13
N PHE A 6 25.47 3.74 5.83
CA PHE A 6 26.27 2.68 5.23
C PHE A 6 25.40 1.62 4.53
N LYS A 7 24.34 1.12 5.20
CA LYS A 7 23.39 0.16 4.58
C LYS A 7 22.70 0.75 3.35
N ARG A 8 22.30 2.02 3.37
CA ARG A 8 21.70 2.68 2.20
C ARG A 8 22.67 2.78 1.04
N PHE A 9 23.93 3.11 1.31
CA PHE A 9 24.97 3.13 0.29
C PHE A 9 25.16 1.74 -0.33
N ILE A 10 25.26 0.68 0.47
CA ILE A 10 25.33 -0.70 -0.03
C ILE A 10 24.14 -1.01 -0.95
N VAL A 11 22.90 -0.73 -0.50
CA VAL A 11 21.69 -0.98 -1.31
C VAL A 11 21.71 -0.23 -2.63
N SER A 12 22.34 0.95 -2.71
CA SER A 12 22.43 1.73 -3.95
C SER A 12 23.31 1.07 -5.02
N ILE A 13 24.36 0.35 -4.59
CA ILE A 13 25.34 -0.30 -5.46
C ILE A 13 25.08 -1.80 -5.73
N ILE A 14 24.15 -2.42 -4.96
CA ILE A 14 23.81 -3.83 -5.18
C ILE A 14 23.23 -4.05 -6.58
N PRO A 15 23.73 -5.04 -7.34
CA PRO A 15 23.17 -5.39 -8.64
C PRO A 15 21.69 -5.78 -8.56
N GLY A 16 20.91 -5.44 -9.60
CA GLY A 16 19.47 -5.63 -9.62
C GLY A 16 19.02 -7.10 -9.40
N PHE A 17 19.80 -8.07 -9.85
CA PHE A 17 19.48 -9.48 -9.63
C PHE A 17 19.57 -9.88 -8.15
N MET A 18 20.57 -9.35 -7.43
CA MET A 18 20.71 -9.57 -5.98
C MET A 18 19.58 -8.86 -5.20
N ILE A 19 19.21 -7.65 -5.61
CA ILE A 19 18.05 -6.94 -5.05
C ILE A 19 16.80 -7.81 -5.17
N ARG A 20 16.52 -8.37 -6.36
CA ARG A 20 15.35 -9.24 -6.58
C ARG A 20 15.42 -10.53 -5.77
N PHE A 21 16.61 -11.10 -5.61
CA PHE A 21 16.79 -12.30 -4.78
C PHE A 21 16.47 -12.01 -3.30
N LEU A 22 17.06 -10.96 -2.73
CA LEU A 22 16.85 -10.58 -1.33
C LEU A 22 15.41 -10.14 -1.05
N ALA A 23 14.77 -9.52 -2.03
CA ALA A 23 13.42 -8.98 -1.89
C ALA A 23 12.34 -9.90 -2.51
N ARG A 24 12.68 -11.12 -2.93
CA ARG A 24 11.73 -12.09 -3.50
C ARG A 24 10.45 -12.27 -2.66
N PRO A 25 10.50 -12.35 -1.32
CA PRO A 25 9.29 -12.49 -0.52
C PRO A 25 8.31 -11.30 -0.58
N TYR A 26 8.76 -10.16 -1.08
CA TYR A 26 7.99 -8.91 -1.12
C TYR A 26 7.28 -8.65 -2.44
N VAL A 27 7.43 -9.54 -3.43
CA VAL A 27 6.78 -9.45 -4.75
C VAL A 27 6.17 -10.80 -5.06
N ALA A 28 4.89 -10.84 -5.40
CA ALA A 28 4.17 -12.08 -5.67
C ALA A 28 4.73 -12.79 -6.92
N GLY A 29 5.07 -12.02 -7.96
CA GLY A 29 5.61 -12.58 -9.19
C GLY A 29 5.71 -11.57 -10.32
N TYR A 30 5.70 -12.09 -11.56
CA TYR A 30 5.89 -11.31 -12.78
C TYR A 30 4.69 -11.34 -13.72
N CYS A 31 3.58 -11.92 -13.28
CA CYS A 31 2.32 -11.91 -13.99
C CYS A 31 1.14 -11.73 -13.01
N MET A 32 -0.02 -11.46 -13.53
CA MET A 32 -1.24 -11.26 -12.77
C MET A 32 -1.66 -12.54 -12.03
N GLU A 33 -1.46 -13.68 -12.64
CA GLU A 33 -1.80 -15.00 -12.12
C GLU A 33 -1.03 -15.31 -10.84
N ASP A 34 0.26 -14.92 -10.76
CA ASP A 34 1.07 -15.06 -9.55
C ASP A 34 0.46 -14.28 -8.38
N ALA A 35 -0.05 -13.07 -8.64
CA ALA A 35 -0.67 -12.22 -7.62
C ALA A 35 -2.04 -12.75 -7.19
N ILE A 36 -2.84 -13.25 -8.11
CA ILE A 36 -4.15 -13.88 -7.84
C ILE A 36 -3.95 -15.14 -6.99
N GLU A 37 -3.02 -16.02 -7.36
CA GLU A 37 -2.70 -17.22 -6.59
C GLU A 37 -2.22 -16.88 -5.17
N GLN A 38 -1.34 -15.86 -5.05
CA GLN A 38 -0.88 -15.42 -3.74
C GLN A 38 -2.03 -14.85 -2.88
N ALA A 39 -2.95 -14.10 -3.49
CA ALA A 39 -4.12 -13.58 -2.79
C ALA A 39 -5.07 -14.71 -2.35
N ARG A 40 -5.25 -15.76 -3.18
CA ARG A 40 -6.02 -16.96 -2.83
C ARG A 40 -5.42 -17.70 -1.62
N LEU A 41 -4.09 -17.90 -1.60
CA LEU A 41 -3.39 -18.50 -0.47
C LEU A 41 -3.51 -17.69 0.83
N PHE A 42 -3.72 -16.38 0.74
CA PHE A 42 -4.01 -15.55 1.91
C PHE A 42 -5.46 -15.66 2.33
N ASP A 43 -6.41 -15.65 1.40
CA ASP A 43 -7.84 -15.79 1.68
C ASP A 43 -8.16 -17.12 2.41
N GLU A 44 -7.53 -18.23 1.99
CA GLU A 44 -7.62 -19.53 2.68
C GLU A 44 -7.20 -19.46 4.17
N LYS A 45 -6.42 -18.45 4.55
CA LYS A 45 -5.97 -18.19 5.93
C LYS A 45 -6.78 -17.09 6.62
N GLY A 46 -7.87 -16.63 6.00
CA GLY A 46 -8.68 -15.51 6.49
C GLY A 46 -7.94 -14.16 6.45
N ILE A 47 -6.93 -14.02 5.60
CA ILE A 47 -6.17 -12.79 5.42
C ILE A 47 -6.61 -12.12 4.12
N LEU A 48 -7.06 -10.87 4.21
CA LEU A 48 -7.43 -10.06 3.05
C LEU A 48 -6.19 -9.62 2.26
N SER A 49 -6.39 -9.25 1.01
CA SER A 49 -5.28 -8.81 0.14
C SER A 49 -5.57 -7.47 -0.54
N THR A 50 -4.51 -6.71 -0.78
CA THR A 50 -4.50 -5.60 -1.75
C THR A 50 -3.49 -5.92 -2.84
N ILE A 51 -3.93 -6.04 -4.08
CA ILE A 51 -3.05 -6.32 -5.22
C ILE A 51 -2.60 -5.00 -5.84
N ASP A 52 -1.29 -4.87 -6.10
CA ASP A 52 -0.68 -3.70 -6.72
C ASP A 52 0.13 -4.08 -7.96
N ILE A 53 -0.18 -3.43 -9.07
CA ILE A 53 0.64 -3.49 -10.29
C ILE A 53 1.82 -2.54 -10.12
N LEU A 54 3.03 -3.09 -10.03
CA LEU A 54 4.24 -2.29 -9.92
C LEU A 54 4.55 -1.58 -11.24
N GLY A 55 4.98 -0.35 -11.14
CA GLY A 55 5.24 0.61 -12.20
C GLY A 55 4.67 1.96 -11.83
N GLU A 56 5.31 3.01 -12.27
CA GLU A 56 4.94 4.41 -12.00
C GLU A 56 5.30 5.26 -13.21
N ASP A 57 4.64 6.42 -13.36
CA ASP A 57 4.97 7.45 -14.32
C ASP A 57 4.86 7.03 -15.79
N ALA A 58 3.63 6.95 -16.31
CA ALA A 58 3.39 6.84 -17.74
C ALA A 58 4.13 7.93 -18.51
N LYS A 59 4.93 7.54 -19.51
CA LYS A 59 5.77 8.47 -20.30
C LYS A 59 5.10 8.89 -21.61
N LYS A 60 4.16 8.10 -22.10
CA LYS A 60 3.46 8.30 -23.38
C LYS A 60 2.05 7.70 -23.31
N GLU A 61 1.22 8.04 -24.27
CA GLU A 61 -0.18 7.61 -24.34
C GLU A 61 -0.36 6.09 -24.36
N SER A 62 0.54 5.38 -25.05
CA SER A 62 0.48 3.90 -25.08
C SER A 62 0.72 3.27 -23.70
N ASP A 63 1.45 3.94 -22.81
CA ASP A 63 1.65 3.45 -21.44
C ASP A 63 0.34 3.55 -20.65
N ILE A 64 -0.42 4.65 -20.85
CA ILE A 64 -1.75 4.83 -20.24
C ILE A 64 -2.73 3.78 -20.75
N THR A 65 -2.77 3.56 -22.07
CA THR A 65 -3.65 2.53 -22.67
C THR A 65 -3.34 1.16 -22.07
N LEU A 66 -2.07 0.78 -22.02
CA LEU A 66 -1.64 -0.48 -21.43
C LEU A 66 -1.98 -0.58 -19.94
N ALA A 67 -1.83 0.51 -19.19
CA ALA A 67 -2.20 0.55 -17.76
C ALA A 67 -3.71 0.34 -17.58
N LEU A 68 -4.54 1.00 -18.38
CA LEU A 68 -6.01 0.83 -18.36
C LEU A 68 -6.42 -0.61 -18.66
N GLU A 69 -5.82 -1.24 -19.67
CA GLU A 69 -6.04 -2.64 -20.01
C GLU A 69 -5.66 -3.59 -18.87
N ARG A 70 -4.48 -3.40 -18.28
CA ARG A 70 -3.99 -4.19 -17.16
C ARG A 70 -4.87 -4.05 -15.91
N TYR A 71 -5.31 -2.84 -15.57
CA TYR A 71 -6.22 -2.64 -14.45
C TYR A 71 -7.59 -3.29 -14.72
N LYS A 72 -8.14 -3.16 -15.92
CA LYS A 72 -9.40 -3.85 -16.28
C LYS A 72 -9.27 -5.36 -16.20
N GLY A 73 -8.19 -5.93 -16.77
CA GLY A 73 -7.92 -7.37 -16.69
C GLY A 73 -7.79 -7.85 -15.24
N LEU A 74 -7.13 -7.07 -14.37
CA LEU A 74 -7.01 -7.40 -12.95
C LEU A 74 -8.36 -7.30 -12.22
N ILE A 75 -9.20 -6.31 -12.55
CA ILE A 75 -10.56 -6.19 -12.01
C ILE A 75 -11.39 -7.41 -12.41
N ASP A 76 -11.29 -7.84 -13.65
CA ASP A 76 -12.01 -9.03 -14.17
C ASP A 76 -11.55 -10.29 -13.44
N ALA A 77 -10.26 -10.50 -13.32
CA ALA A 77 -9.70 -11.65 -12.62
C ALA A 77 -10.11 -11.68 -11.13
N VAL A 78 -10.04 -10.55 -10.43
CA VAL A 78 -10.50 -10.46 -9.03
C VAL A 78 -11.99 -10.75 -8.92
N ALA A 79 -12.80 -10.24 -9.86
CA ALA A 79 -14.24 -10.43 -9.84
C ALA A 79 -14.65 -11.88 -10.07
N SER A 80 -13.94 -12.61 -10.96
CA SER A 80 -14.22 -14.00 -11.30
C SER A 80 -13.68 -15.01 -10.29
N GLU A 81 -12.48 -14.76 -9.75
CA GLU A 81 -11.76 -15.71 -8.91
C GLU A 81 -12.18 -15.67 -7.43
N PHE A 82 -12.73 -14.55 -6.95
CA PHE A 82 -13.13 -14.36 -5.56
C PHE A 82 -14.62 -14.05 -5.45
N LYS A 83 -15.34 -14.88 -4.70
CA LYS A 83 -16.77 -14.66 -4.41
C LYS A 83 -16.96 -13.60 -3.32
N ASP A 84 -16.34 -13.83 -2.16
CA ASP A 84 -16.45 -13.00 -0.97
C ASP A 84 -15.18 -12.14 -0.84
N ASN A 85 -14.33 -12.27 0.03
CA ASN A 85 -13.12 -11.50 0.38
C ASN A 85 -12.28 -11.03 -0.83
N LYS A 86 -12.92 -10.37 -1.81
CA LYS A 86 -12.24 -9.87 -3.02
C LYS A 86 -11.05 -9.00 -2.64
N PRO A 87 -9.86 -9.25 -3.21
CA PRO A 87 -8.74 -8.33 -3.07
C PRO A 87 -9.11 -6.91 -3.49
N THR A 88 -8.70 -5.91 -2.70
CA THR A 88 -8.68 -4.52 -3.15
C THR A 88 -7.59 -4.35 -4.21
N ILE A 89 -7.80 -3.52 -5.20
CA ILE A 89 -6.78 -3.19 -6.20
C ILE A 89 -6.20 -1.80 -5.90
N SER A 90 -4.89 -1.73 -5.75
CA SER A 90 -4.18 -0.45 -5.59
C SER A 90 -3.88 0.14 -6.96
N MET A 91 -4.14 1.44 -7.13
CA MET A 91 -4.01 2.15 -8.39
C MET A 91 -3.22 3.44 -8.18
N LYS A 92 -2.28 3.72 -9.08
CA LYS A 92 -1.46 4.93 -9.07
C LYS A 92 -1.94 5.91 -10.14
N PRO A 93 -2.29 7.15 -9.77
CA PRO A 93 -2.66 8.18 -10.75
C PRO A 93 -1.60 8.45 -11.80
N SER A 94 -0.30 8.31 -11.48
CA SER A 94 0.81 8.50 -12.41
C SER A 94 0.85 7.49 -13.58
N ASN A 95 0.16 6.36 -13.46
CA ASN A 95 0.01 5.40 -14.55
C ASN A 95 -1.13 5.76 -15.52
N LEU A 96 -1.98 6.71 -15.15
CA LEU A 96 -3.23 7.03 -15.86
C LEU A 96 -3.22 8.39 -16.56
N ALA A 97 -2.08 9.09 -16.49
CA ALA A 97 -1.83 10.30 -17.26
C ALA A 97 -0.32 10.50 -17.43
N VAL A 98 0.07 11.07 -18.54
CA VAL A 98 1.47 11.51 -18.72
C VAL A 98 1.68 12.74 -17.88
N GLY A 99 2.54 12.63 -16.86
CA GLY A 99 2.91 13.71 -15.96
C GLY A 99 4.38 14.07 -16.10
N ARG A 100 4.69 15.37 -15.97
CA ARG A 100 6.06 15.89 -15.91
C ARG A 100 6.21 16.74 -14.67
N GLU A 101 7.07 16.31 -13.78
CA GLU A 101 7.47 17.10 -12.60
C GLU A 101 8.36 18.27 -13.06
N THR A 102 8.09 19.46 -12.54
CA THR A 102 8.83 20.68 -12.81
C THR A 102 9.09 21.41 -11.50
N GLN A 103 9.96 22.41 -11.51
CA GLN A 103 10.18 23.27 -10.34
C GLN A 103 8.90 24.01 -9.88
N LYS A 104 7.93 24.20 -10.78
CA LYS A 104 6.64 24.85 -10.49
C LYS A 104 5.52 23.87 -10.11
N GLY A 105 5.83 22.56 -10.00
CA GLY A 105 4.87 21.51 -9.70
C GLY A 105 4.69 20.49 -10.82
N LEU A 106 3.58 19.76 -10.80
CA LEU A 106 3.25 18.72 -11.77
C LEU A 106 2.54 19.30 -12.99
N LEU A 107 3.18 19.20 -14.16
CA LEU A 107 2.56 19.52 -15.46
C LEU A 107 1.85 18.25 -15.97
N ILE A 108 0.50 18.26 -15.97
CA ILE A 108 -0.32 17.11 -16.34
C ILE A 108 -1.69 17.53 -16.84
N ASP A 109 -2.31 16.77 -17.73
CA ASP A 109 -3.73 16.85 -18.02
C ASP A 109 -4.55 16.23 -16.86
N LYS A 110 -4.89 17.05 -15.87
CA LYS A 110 -5.69 16.66 -14.70
C LYS A 110 -7.06 16.11 -15.08
N LYS A 111 -7.70 16.67 -16.12
CA LYS A 111 -9.01 16.22 -16.60
C LYS A 111 -8.92 14.81 -17.18
N LYS A 112 -7.87 14.51 -17.93
CA LYS A 112 -7.63 13.18 -18.48
C LYS A 112 -7.35 12.16 -17.38
N CYS A 113 -6.48 12.49 -16.42
CA CYS A 113 -6.22 11.64 -15.27
C CYS A 113 -7.52 11.30 -14.53
N MET A 114 -8.32 12.32 -14.20
CA MET A 114 -9.63 12.17 -13.56
C MET A 114 -10.56 11.25 -14.34
N ARG A 115 -10.71 11.45 -15.66
CA ARG A 115 -11.58 10.61 -16.50
C ARG A 115 -11.12 9.14 -16.49
N ASN A 116 -9.82 8.89 -16.58
CA ASN A 116 -9.27 7.54 -16.60
C ASN A 116 -9.46 6.83 -15.25
N VAL A 117 -9.19 7.54 -14.14
CA VAL A 117 -9.44 7.01 -12.79
C VAL A 117 -10.92 6.71 -12.59
N GLU A 118 -11.81 7.67 -12.90
CA GLU A 118 -13.25 7.49 -12.74
C GLU A 118 -13.78 6.32 -13.58
N ALA A 119 -13.29 6.16 -14.81
CA ALA A 119 -13.67 5.05 -15.66
C ALA A 119 -13.32 3.69 -15.06
N LEU A 120 -12.14 3.56 -14.44
CA LEU A 120 -11.73 2.33 -13.75
C LEU A 120 -12.54 2.10 -12.47
N ILE A 121 -12.78 3.13 -11.66
CA ILE A 121 -13.60 3.04 -10.45
C ILE A 121 -15.03 2.59 -10.80
N LYS A 122 -15.65 3.20 -11.82
CA LYS A 122 -16.98 2.82 -12.31
C LYS A 122 -17.01 1.38 -12.84
N TYR A 123 -15.94 0.94 -13.51
CA TYR A 123 -15.83 -0.44 -14.01
C TYR A 123 -15.71 -1.44 -12.85
N ALA A 124 -14.89 -1.13 -11.85
CA ALA A 124 -14.71 -1.95 -10.65
C ALA A 124 -15.99 -2.01 -9.80
N ASP A 125 -16.71 -0.91 -9.68
CA ASP A 125 -17.97 -0.84 -8.94
C ASP A 125 -19.02 -1.80 -9.49
N LYS A 126 -19.22 -1.85 -10.81
CA LYS A 126 -20.10 -2.80 -11.48
C LYS A 126 -19.76 -4.26 -11.17
N LYS A 127 -18.49 -4.55 -10.84
CA LYS A 127 -17.99 -5.89 -10.52
C LYS A 127 -17.84 -6.13 -9.01
N ARG A 128 -18.25 -5.15 -8.20
CA ARG A 128 -18.11 -5.17 -6.73
C ARG A 128 -16.66 -5.42 -6.30
N VAL A 129 -15.73 -4.74 -6.97
CA VAL A 129 -14.29 -4.74 -6.63
C VAL A 129 -13.95 -3.39 -6.02
N GLU A 130 -13.27 -3.42 -4.88
CA GLU A 130 -12.77 -2.22 -4.23
C GLU A 130 -11.43 -1.78 -4.82
N MET A 131 -11.25 -0.48 -4.92
CA MET A 131 -9.98 0.10 -5.37
C MET A 131 -9.43 1.07 -4.32
N SER A 132 -8.13 1.31 -4.36
CA SER A 132 -7.45 2.27 -3.49
C SER A 132 -6.52 3.14 -4.34
N LEU A 133 -6.65 4.46 -4.23
CA LEU A 133 -5.72 5.40 -4.84
C LEU A 133 -4.47 5.46 -3.98
N ASP A 134 -3.36 4.93 -4.48
CA ASP A 134 -2.08 5.02 -3.78
C ASP A 134 -1.57 6.45 -3.79
N MET A 135 -0.94 6.84 -2.67
CA MET A 135 -0.27 8.12 -2.58
C MET A 135 1.15 7.99 -3.07
N GLU A 136 1.50 8.84 -4.00
CA GLU A 136 2.83 8.94 -4.59
C GLU A 136 3.61 10.09 -3.94
N ASN A 137 4.61 10.64 -4.62
CA ASN A 137 5.35 11.79 -4.10
C ASN A 137 4.47 13.05 -4.00
N HIS A 138 4.99 14.10 -3.38
CA HIS A 138 4.23 15.32 -3.10
C HIS A 138 3.64 16.00 -4.34
N PHE A 139 4.23 15.85 -5.53
CA PHE A 139 3.70 16.42 -6.77
C PHE A 139 2.32 15.85 -7.16
N TRP A 140 2.06 14.59 -6.82
CA TRP A 140 0.80 13.92 -7.13
C TRP A 140 -0.25 14.05 -6.02
N THR A 141 0.15 14.53 -4.82
CA THR A 141 -0.73 14.51 -3.65
C THR A 141 -2.02 15.30 -3.86
N ASP A 142 -1.93 16.52 -4.38
CA ASP A 142 -3.12 17.36 -4.60
C ASP A 142 -4.08 16.70 -5.58
N LEU A 143 -3.59 16.27 -6.73
CA LEU A 143 -4.41 15.63 -7.75
C LEU A 143 -5.07 14.35 -7.23
N THR A 144 -4.35 13.51 -6.51
CA THR A 144 -4.89 12.26 -5.94
C THR A 144 -6.04 12.55 -4.97
N LEU A 145 -5.87 13.53 -4.08
CA LEU A 145 -6.91 13.88 -3.12
C LEU A 145 -8.09 14.63 -3.77
N ASP A 146 -7.84 15.44 -4.80
CA ASP A 146 -8.90 16.10 -5.59
C ASP A 146 -9.76 15.04 -6.29
N ILE A 147 -9.13 14.05 -6.92
CA ILE A 147 -9.81 12.93 -7.55
C ILE A 147 -10.65 12.16 -6.52
N TYR A 148 -10.07 11.83 -5.38
CA TYR A 148 -10.76 11.08 -4.35
C TYR A 148 -11.98 11.84 -3.79
N GLU A 149 -11.84 13.12 -3.53
CA GLU A 149 -12.96 13.95 -3.06
C GLU A 149 -14.11 13.98 -4.07
N ILE A 150 -13.80 14.15 -5.35
CA ILE A 150 -14.81 14.17 -6.43
C ILE A 150 -15.51 12.82 -6.52
N LEU A 151 -14.77 11.70 -6.42
CA LEU A 151 -15.35 10.37 -6.44
C LEU A 151 -16.31 10.14 -5.26
N LEU A 152 -15.92 10.55 -4.04
CA LEU A 152 -16.80 10.47 -2.87
C LEU A 152 -18.06 11.33 -3.03
N LYS A 153 -17.94 12.57 -3.54
CA LYS A 153 -19.08 13.44 -3.82
C LYS A 153 -20.02 12.87 -4.90
N LYS A 154 -19.51 12.07 -5.83
CA LYS A 154 -20.30 11.33 -6.82
C LYS A 154 -20.92 10.04 -6.27
N GLY A 155 -20.67 9.68 -5.01
CA GLY A 155 -21.24 8.51 -4.36
C GLY A 155 -20.48 7.20 -4.56
N TYR A 156 -19.27 7.21 -5.12
CA TYR A 156 -18.44 6.02 -5.24
C TYR A 156 -17.88 5.62 -3.88
N THR A 157 -18.38 4.53 -3.30
CA THR A 157 -17.95 3.98 -2.00
C THR A 157 -16.93 2.85 -2.14
N ASN A 158 -16.76 2.31 -3.36
CA ASN A 158 -15.80 1.24 -3.67
C ASN A 158 -14.36 1.75 -3.82
N THR A 159 -14.06 2.97 -3.43
CA THR A 159 -12.72 3.56 -3.51
C THR A 159 -12.21 4.02 -2.16
N GLY A 160 -10.90 3.98 -1.97
CA GLY A 160 -10.17 4.52 -0.83
C GLY A 160 -8.98 5.36 -1.29
N ALA A 161 -8.35 6.07 -0.37
CA ALA A 161 -7.11 6.80 -0.63
C ALA A 161 -6.08 6.56 0.48
N VAL A 162 -4.82 6.89 0.18
CA VAL A 162 -3.71 6.74 1.12
C VAL A 162 -3.26 8.10 1.61
N LEU A 163 -2.98 8.20 2.92
CA LEU A 163 -2.40 9.38 3.54
C LEU A 163 -1.05 9.06 4.15
N GLN A 164 -0.06 9.93 3.89
CA GLN A 164 1.31 9.79 4.37
C GLN A 164 1.52 10.67 5.61
N SER A 165 1.68 10.05 6.77
CA SER A 165 1.80 10.78 8.06
C SER A 165 3.08 11.61 8.18
N ARG A 166 4.06 11.42 7.31
CA ARG A 166 5.25 12.24 7.28
C ARG A 166 5.03 13.65 6.71
N LEU A 167 4.01 13.86 5.86
CA LEU A 167 3.74 15.16 5.24
C LEU A 167 3.08 16.11 6.24
N PHE A 168 3.58 17.34 6.35
CA PHE A 168 3.02 18.34 7.26
C PHE A 168 1.57 18.70 6.94
N ARG A 169 1.17 18.55 5.67
CA ARG A 169 -0.18 18.83 5.20
C ARG A 169 -1.24 17.81 5.62
N THR A 170 -0.84 16.59 6.06
CA THR A 170 -1.76 15.46 6.25
C THR A 170 -2.89 15.76 7.23
N GLU A 171 -2.64 16.50 8.29
CA GLU A 171 -3.70 16.94 9.21
C GLU A 171 -4.75 17.84 8.51
N LYS A 172 -4.30 18.78 7.67
CA LYS A 172 -5.19 19.62 6.86
C LYS A 172 -5.99 18.79 5.87
N ASP A 173 -5.34 17.82 5.23
CA ASP A 173 -6.00 16.91 4.28
C ASP A 173 -7.08 16.07 4.98
N ILE A 174 -6.84 15.54 6.19
CA ILE A 174 -7.87 14.84 6.99
C ILE A 174 -9.07 15.76 7.26
N LYS A 175 -8.82 17.00 7.69
CA LYS A 175 -9.88 17.99 7.96
C LYS A 175 -10.73 18.30 6.72
N ARG A 176 -10.14 18.27 5.52
CA ARG A 176 -10.84 18.44 4.24
C ARG A 176 -11.95 17.41 4.05
N PHE A 177 -11.73 16.18 4.50
CA PHE A 177 -12.67 15.06 4.32
C PHE A 177 -13.63 14.85 5.50
N LYS A 178 -13.62 15.68 6.54
CA LYS A 178 -14.41 15.48 7.79
C LYS A 178 -15.90 15.24 7.58
N ASN A 179 -16.48 15.81 6.50
CA ASN A 179 -17.90 15.70 6.18
C ASN A 179 -18.21 14.61 5.12
N LEU A 180 -17.19 13.88 4.68
CA LEU A 180 -17.30 12.82 3.69
C LEU A 180 -16.92 11.50 4.36
N LYS A 181 -17.79 10.49 4.30
CA LYS A 181 -17.44 9.15 4.77
C LYS A 181 -16.53 8.48 3.74
N GLY A 182 -15.26 8.29 4.10
CA GLY A 182 -14.27 7.70 3.21
C GLY A 182 -13.53 6.54 3.86
N ARG A 183 -12.71 5.86 3.06
CA ARG A 183 -11.77 4.82 3.47
C ARG A 183 -10.36 5.33 3.25
N PHE A 184 -9.55 5.33 4.31
CA PHE A 184 -8.20 5.87 4.27
C PHE A 184 -7.17 4.88 4.80
N ARG A 185 -6.14 4.62 3.98
CA ARG A 185 -4.92 3.95 4.43
C ARG A 185 -3.97 4.97 5.03
N SER A 186 -3.75 4.88 6.33
CA SER A 186 -2.74 5.68 7.03
C SER A 186 -1.42 4.94 7.06
N CYS A 187 -0.37 5.54 6.51
CA CYS A 187 1.00 5.02 6.52
C CYS A 187 2.01 6.13 6.81
N ILE A 188 3.26 5.75 7.13
CA ILE A 188 4.32 6.74 7.36
C ILE A 188 4.66 7.52 6.08
N GLY A 189 4.67 6.85 4.92
CA GLY A 189 5.18 7.36 3.66
C GLY A 189 6.58 6.84 3.35
N ILE A 190 6.83 6.54 2.07
CA ILE A 190 8.10 5.92 1.61
C ILE A 190 8.95 6.85 0.76
N TYR A 191 8.34 7.84 0.12
CA TYR A 191 9.04 8.75 -0.78
C TYR A 191 10.02 9.64 -0.02
N ASN A 192 11.11 10.01 -0.68
CA ASN A 192 12.10 10.93 -0.12
C ASN A 192 11.63 12.36 -0.37
N GLU A 193 10.82 12.87 0.54
CA GLU A 193 10.25 14.20 0.44
C GLU A 193 11.19 15.26 1.03
N PRO A 194 11.17 16.51 0.52
CA PRO A 194 11.92 17.63 1.07
C PRO A 194 11.60 17.91 2.54
N GLU A 195 12.55 18.45 3.28
CA GLU A 195 12.41 18.69 4.72
C GLU A 195 11.49 19.86 5.08
N ASP A 196 11.25 20.76 4.14
CA ASP A 196 10.32 21.88 4.27
C ASP A 196 8.84 21.46 4.20
N ILE A 197 8.57 20.26 3.65
CA ILE A 197 7.20 19.73 3.50
C ILE A 197 6.94 18.44 4.28
N ALA A 198 7.99 17.79 4.78
CA ALA A 198 7.87 16.49 5.41
C ALA A 198 8.84 16.22 6.56
N LEU A 199 8.38 15.51 7.56
CA LEU A 199 9.20 14.98 8.63
C LEU A 199 10.31 14.07 8.09
N GLN A 200 11.53 14.21 8.64
CA GLN A 200 12.68 13.38 8.27
C GLN A 200 12.98 12.30 9.33
N LYS A 201 12.54 12.49 10.56
CA LYS A 201 12.83 11.57 11.69
C LYS A 201 11.69 10.58 11.89
N LYS A 202 11.96 9.27 11.72
CA LYS A 202 10.95 8.20 11.87
C LYS A 202 10.16 8.22 13.19
N PRO A 203 10.76 8.50 14.37
CA PRO A 203 9.98 8.59 15.60
C PRO A 203 8.86 9.63 15.52
N LEU A 204 9.13 10.82 14.97
CA LEU A 204 8.13 11.87 14.81
C LEU A 204 7.03 11.45 13.83
N MET A 205 7.41 10.80 12.71
CA MET A 205 6.42 10.26 11.75
C MET A 205 5.46 9.26 12.40
N LYS A 206 5.94 8.45 13.37
CA LYS A 206 5.09 7.49 14.09
C LYS A 206 4.13 8.19 15.05
N VAL A 207 4.57 9.24 15.73
CA VAL A 207 3.70 10.08 16.57
C VAL A 207 2.60 10.69 15.71
N GLU A 208 2.96 11.26 14.56
CA GLU A 208 1.95 11.83 13.65
C GLU A 208 1.02 10.75 13.08
N MET A 209 1.52 9.54 12.78
CA MET A 209 0.64 8.46 12.33
C MET A 209 -0.39 8.07 13.40
N PHE A 210 0.00 8.01 14.67
CA PHE A 210 -0.94 7.78 15.77
C PHE A 210 -2.02 8.88 15.82
N ARG A 211 -1.62 10.15 15.71
CA ARG A 211 -2.55 11.30 15.71
C ARG A 211 -3.50 11.25 14.52
N HIS A 212 -3.00 10.98 13.32
CA HIS A 212 -3.80 10.89 12.10
C HIS A 212 -4.79 9.72 12.12
N VAL A 213 -4.39 8.53 12.62
CA VAL A 213 -5.32 7.40 12.84
C VAL A 213 -6.44 7.81 13.79
N ASN A 214 -6.11 8.50 14.89
CA ASN A 214 -7.11 8.99 15.83
C ASN A 214 -8.08 10.00 15.17
N GLN A 215 -7.56 10.96 14.41
CA GLN A 215 -8.38 11.98 13.72
C GLN A 215 -9.32 11.34 12.68
N LEU A 216 -8.81 10.39 11.89
CA LEU A 216 -9.60 9.67 10.89
C LEU A 216 -10.74 8.85 11.52
N LEU A 217 -10.45 8.12 12.60
CA LEU A 217 -11.47 7.35 13.34
C LEU A 217 -12.52 8.28 13.95
N HIS A 218 -12.09 9.41 14.52
CA HIS A 218 -12.98 10.40 15.12
C HIS A 218 -13.88 11.07 14.07
N ALA A 219 -13.36 11.34 12.88
CA ALA A 219 -14.13 11.88 11.75
C ALA A 219 -15.10 10.88 11.11
N GLY A 220 -15.13 9.63 11.57
CA GLY A 220 -16.08 8.63 11.10
C GLY A 220 -15.62 7.82 9.89
N HIS A 221 -14.37 7.94 9.47
CA HIS A 221 -13.82 7.18 8.35
C HIS A 221 -13.53 5.72 8.71
N TYR A 222 -13.47 4.86 7.70
CA TYR A 222 -12.85 3.55 7.80
C TYR A 222 -11.33 3.68 7.68
N VAL A 223 -10.57 3.11 8.62
CA VAL A 223 -9.12 3.32 8.70
C VAL A 223 -8.35 2.04 8.47
N GLU A 224 -7.51 2.06 7.46
CA GLU A 224 -6.54 1.02 7.13
C GLU A 224 -5.19 1.39 7.78
N ILE A 225 -4.85 0.73 8.90
CA ILE A 225 -3.65 1.04 9.69
C ILE A 225 -2.45 0.30 9.08
N ALA A 226 -1.67 0.99 8.25
CA ALA A 226 -0.61 0.37 7.44
C ALA A 226 0.77 0.52 8.09
N THR A 227 1.11 -0.40 9.00
CA THR A 227 2.42 -0.40 9.67
C THR A 227 2.86 -1.80 10.10
N HIS A 228 4.19 -2.03 10.11
CA HIS A 228 4.84 -3.21 10.68
C HIS A 228 5.41 -2.97 12.09
N ASP A 229 5.31 -1.74 12.57
CA ASP A 229 5.91 -1.34 13.84
C ASP A 229 5.06 -1.84 15.02
N LYS A 230 5.61 -2.83 15.75
CA LYS A 230 4.91 -3.46 16.88
C LYS A 230 4.61 -2.46 18.01
N ARG A 231 5.51 -1.49 18.25
CA ARG A 231 5.33 -0.49 19.33
C ARG A 231 4.21 0.47 18.94
N LEU A 232 4.26 1.05 17.74
CA LEU A 232 3.19 1.93 17.25
C LEU A 232 1.83 1.21 17.23
N LEU A 233 1.78 -0.06 16.81
CA LEU A 233 0.54 -0.85 16.88
C LEU A 233 0.08 -1.03 18.33
N ALA A 234 1.00 -1.30 19.27
CA ALA A 234 0.63 -1.42 20.67
C ALA A 234 0.01 -0.13 21.21
N ASP A 235 0.64 1.02 20.94
CA ASP A 235 0.13 2.32 21.36
C ASP A 235 -1.26 2.61 20.75
N ILE A 236 -1.44 2.32 19.44
CA ILE A 236 -2.75 2.47 18.77
C ILE A 236 -3.81 1.55 19.40
N PHE A 237 -3.47 0.29 19.68
CA PHE A 237 -4.42 -0.67 20.23
C PHE A 237 -4.83 -0.35 21.68
N ASP A 238 -3.89 0.02 22.51
CA ASP A 238 -4.16 0.31 23.93
C ASP A 238 -4.77 1.69 24.13
N ASP A 239 -4.07 2.74 23.67
CA ASP A 239 -4.40 4.13 24.02
C ASP A 239 -5.49 4.73 23.12
N LEU A 240 -5.77 4.09 21.98
CA LEU A 240 -6.77 4.58 21.05
C LEU A 240 -7.95 3.60 20.89
N LEU A 241 -7.69 2.40 20.35
CA LEU A 241 -8.77 1.49 19.97
C LEU A 241 -9.50 0.92 21.19
N THR A 242 -8.77 0.49 22.21
CA THR A 242 -9.34 -0.03 23.46
C THR A 242 -9.91 1.08 24.32
N ALA A 243 -9.10 2.13 24.61
CA ALA A 243 -9.52 3.22 25.48
C ALA A 243 -10.78 3.94 24.97
N LYS A 244 -10.92 4.10 23.64
CA LYS A 244 -12.09 4.73 23.02
C LYS A 244 -13.16 3.75 22.55
N LYS A 245 -13.01 2.46 22.87
CA LYS A 245 -13.97 1.40 22.51
C LYS A 245 -14.31 1.36 21.02
N ILE A 246 -13.32 1.61 20.14
CA ILE A 246 -13.52 1.61 18.69
C ILE A 246 -13.88 0.20 18.21
N PRO A 247 -15.01 0.00 17.50
CA PRO A 247 -15.37 -1.33 17.02
C PRO A 247 -14.46 -1.81 15.88
N SER A 248 -14.16 -3.12 15.83
CA SER A 248 -13.29 -3.71 14.81
C SER A 248 -13.83 -3.60 13.37
N SER A 249 -15.10 -3.24 13.21
CA SER A 249 -15.70 -2.93 11.91
C SER A 249 -15.26 -1.58 11.32
N ARG A 250 -14.61 -0.73 12.12
CA ARG A 250 -14.21 0.62 11.71
C ARG A 250 -12.78 0.71 11.20
N PHE A 251 -12.01 -0.37 11.33
CA PHE A 251 -10.61 -0.38 10.91
C PHE A 251 -10.13 -1.78 10.55
N GLU A 252 -8.97 -1.83 9.94
CA GLU A 252 -8.18 -3.02 9.72
C GLU A 252 -6.70 -2.72 9.89
N VAL A 253 -5.86 -3.76 10.05
CA VAL A 253 -4.41 -3.64 10.03
C VAL A 253 -3.87 -4.11 8.69
N GLN A 254 -3.01 -3.31 8.08
CA GLN A 254 -2.37 -3.64 6.81
C GLN A 254 -0.85 -3.81 6.97
N MET A 255 -0.32 -4.82 6.30
CA MET A 255 1.12 -5.08 6.25
C MET A 255 1.54 -5.46 4.84
N LEU A 256 2.82 -5.34 4.53
CA LEU A 256 3.36 -5.88 3.27
C LEU A 256 3.52 -7.39 3.39
N MET A 257 3.27 -8.11 2.31
CA MET A 257 3.67 -9.51 2.23
C MET A 257 5.21 -9.65 2.38
N GLY A 258 5.68 -10.81 2.81
CA GLY A 258 7.11 -11.10 2.97
C GLY A 258 7.76 -10.55 4.24
N VAL A 259 7.14 -9.63 4.97
CA VAL A 259 7.67 -9.17 6.26
C VAL A 259 7.40 -10.23 7.34
N PRO A 260 8.41 -10.67 8.12
CA PRO A 260 8.26 -11.73 9.12
C PRO A 260 7.48 -11.25 10.35
N ARG A 261 6.17 -11.18 10.24
CA ARG A 261 5.25 -10.72 11.29
C ARG A 261 4.10 -11.71 11.57
N ARG A 262 4.21 -12.98 11.12
CA ARG A 262 3.13 -13.99 11.21
C ARG A 262 2.55 -14.12 12.62
N LEU A 263 3.40 -14.19 13.66
CA LEU A 263 2.93 -14.30 15.05
C LEU A 263 2.14 -13.05 15.48
N LEU A 264 2.58 -11.86 15.08
CA LEU A 264 1.87 -10.60 15.36
C LEU A 264 0.54 -10.55 14.62
N GLN A 265 0.54 -10.90 13.33
CA GLN A 265 -0.66 -10.98 12.49
C GLN A 265 -1.68 -11.94 13.12
N GLY A 266 -1.27 -13.16 13.47
CA GLY A 266 -2.15 -14.13 14.11
C GLY A 266 -2.76 -13.62 15.43
N LYS A 267 -1.97 -12.98 16.30
CA LYS A 267 -2.48 -12.40 17.54
C LYS A 267 -3.52 -11.31 17.30
N ILE A 268 -3.33 -10.46 16.29
CA ILE A 268 -4.28 -9.40 15.91
C ILE A 268 -5.57 -10.03 15.38
N MET A 269 -5.46 -11.00 14.47
CA MET A 269 -6.61 -11.64 13.83
C MET A 269 -7.52 -12.36 14.81
N ILE A 270 -6.98 -12.99 15.85
CA ILE A 270 -7.76 -13.73 16.86
C ILE A 270 -8.13 -12.88 18.08
N GLY A 271 -7.87 -11.57 18.08
CA GLY A 271 -8.19 -10.70 19.21
C GLY A 271 -7.34 -10.99 20.46
N ARG A 272 -6.08 -11.31 20.30
CA ARG A 272 -5.13 -11.56 21.41
C ARG A 272 -3.91 -10.63 21.35
N PHE A 273 -4.12 -9.42 20.82
CA PHE A 273 -3.05 -8.42 20.74
C PHE A 273 -3.35 -7.27 21.70
N ARG A 274 -2.51 -7.13 22.73
CA ARG A 274 -2.64 -6.12 23.78
C ARG A 274 -3.98 -6.24 24.53
N SER A 275 -4.55 -5.10 24.91
CA SER A 275 -5.84 -5.03 25.61
C SER A 275 -7.07 -5.13 24.70
N TYR A 276 -6.89 -5.15 23.39
CA TYR A 276 -7.98 -5.26 22.43
C TYR A 276 -8.34 -6.74 22.18
N ILE A 277 -9.47 -7.19 22.71
CA ILE A 277 -9.86 -8.60 22.74
C ILE A 277 -10.80 -9.04 21.59
N LYS A 278 -11.01 -8.17 20.59
CA LYS A 278 -11.85 -8.51 19.43
C LYS A 278 -10.98 -8.88 18.23
N PRO A 279 -11.41 -9.85 17.40
CA PRO A 279 -10.75 -10.14 16.12
C PRO A 279 -10.69 -8.90 15.23
N VAL A 280 -9.56 -8.70 14.58
CA VAL A 280 -9.33 -7.57 13.68
C VAL A 280 -8.93 -8.08 12.31
N ARG A 281 -9.51 -7.51 11.27
CA ARG A 281 -9.16 -7.81 9.89
C ARG A 281 -7.69 -7.51 9.62
N MET A 282 -7.00 -8.46 9.01
CA MET A 282 -5.63 -8.34 8.54
C MET A 282 -5.62 -8.34 7.03
N ARG A 283 -4.95 -7.38 6.42
CA ARG A 283 -4.78 -7.30 4.97
C ARG A 283 -3.30 -7.25 4.61
N LEU A 284 -2.90 -8.02 3.61
CA LEU A 284 -1.55 -8.00 3.09
C LEU A 284 -1.50 -7.33 1.72
N TYR A 285 -0.53 -6.44 1.54
CA TYR A 285 -0.25 -5.79 0.28
C TYR A 285 0.58 -6.73 -0.59
N VAL A 286 0.07 -7.04 -1.78
CA VAL A 286 0.56 -8.07 -2.70
C VAL A 286 0.99 -7.40 -4.01
N PRO A 287 2.22 -6.86 -4.07
CA PRO A 287 2.71 -6.26 -5.31
C PRO A 287 3.19 -7.33 -6.28
N PHE A 288 2.95 -7.11 -7.56
CA PHE A 288 3.53 -7.87 -8.66
C PHE A 288 3.97 -6.95 -9.79
N ALA A 289 4.80 -7.43 -10.71
CA ALA A 289 5.33 -6.61 -11.78
C ALA A 289 5.29 -7.34 -13.11
N TYR A 290 4.92 -6.66 -14.19
CA TYR A 290 5.08 -7.21 -15.54
C TYR A 290 6.54 -7.12 -16.05
N SER A 291 7.41 -6.38 -15.35
CA SER A 291 8.81 -6.25 -15.72
C SER A 291 9.75 -6.44 -14.53
N ARG A 292 10.93 -7.00 -14.82
CA ARG A 292 12.01 -7.11 -13.82
C ARG A 292 12.53 -5.74 -13.38
N LYS A 293 12.42 -4.73 -14.23
CA LYS A 293 12.83 -3.34 -13.95
C LYS A 293 11.96 -2.75 -12.83
N ASP A 294 10.64 -2.85 -12.95
CA ASP A 294 9.69 -2.30 -11.98
C ASP A 294 9.78 -3.03 -10.64
N ALA A 295 9.89 -4.36 -10.66
CA ALA A 295 10.15 -5.15 -9.44
C ALA A 295 11.45 -4.71 -8.76
N THR A 296 12.54 -4.50 -9.52
CA THR A 296 13.83 -4.08 -8.96
C THR A 296 13.73 -2.67 -8.34
N ALA A 297 13.08 -1.74 -9.03
CA ALA A 297 12.88 -0.37 -8.55
C ALA A 297 12.09 -0.36 -7.23
N TYR A 298 10.98 -1.08 -7.16
CA TYR A 298 10.19 -1.25 -5.94
C TYR A 298 11.01 -1.84 -4.80
N CYS A 299 11.68 -2.98 -5.04
CA CYS A 299 12.47 -3.66 -4.02
C CYS A 299 13.61 -2.77 -3.51
N ARG A 300 14.28 -2.01 -4.39
CA ARG A 300 15.36 -1.09 -4.02
C ARG A 300 14.82 0.02 -3.11
N ARG A 301 13.68 0.65 -3.43
CA ARG A 301 13.05 1.66 -2.56
C ARG A 301 12.73 1.08 -1.17
N ARG A 302 12.21 -0.14 -1.11
CA ARG A 302 11.90 -0.82 0.16
C ARG A 302 13.15 -1.08 1.00
N LEU A 303 14.21 -1.59 0.40
CA LEU A 303 15.48 -1.84 1.10
C LEU A 303 16.12 -0.53 1.58
N MET A 304 16.03 0.55 0.80
CA MET A 304 16.51 1.87 1.21
C MET A 304 15.68 2.46 2.37
N ALA A 305 14.37 2.35 2.33
CA ALA A 305 13.48 2.88 3.36
C ALA A 305 13.57 2.09 4.68
N THR A 306 13.83 0.78 4.58
CA THR A 306 13.93 -0.12 5.73
C THR A 306 15.12 -1.06 5.54
N PRO A 307 16.36 -0.60 5.78
CA PRO A 307 17.57 -1.40 5.57
C PRO A 307 17.59 -2.73 6.36
N ASP A 308 16.88 -2.80 7.48
CA ASP A 308 16.74 -4.02 8.29
C ASP A 308 15.96 -5.15 7.56
N ILE A 309 15.31 -4.84 6.45
CA ILE A 309 14.73 -5.86 5.55
C ILE A 309 15.81 -6.81 5.00
N VAL A 310 17.04 -6.35 4.82
CA VAL A 310 18.17 -7.21 4.41
C VAL A 310 18.39 -8.31 5.45
N ASP A 311 18.35 -7.96 6.74
CA ASP A 311 18.49 -8.91 7.84
C ASP A 311 17.29 -9.90 7.89
N PHE A 312 16.10 -9.42 7.52
CA PHE A 312 14.90 -10.25 7.39
C PHE A 312 14.96 -11.15 6.14
N GLY A 313 15.50 -10.67 5.04
CA GLY A 313 15.73 -11.46 3.83
C GLY A 313 16.65 -12.66 4.11
N ALA A 314 17.75 -12.43 4.81
CA ALA A 314 18.66 -13.49 5.25
C ALA A 314 17.99 -14.48 6.23
N LYS A 315 17.24 -13.98 7.22
CA LYS A 315 16.48 -14.81 8.16
C LYS A 315 15.36 -15.61 7.47
N ASN A 316 14.63 -15.00 6.52
CA ASN A 316 13.62 -15.70 5.74
C ASN A 316 14.23 -16.76 4.82
N PHE A 317 15.43 -16.52 4.29
CA PHE A 317 16.17 -17.53 3.52
C PHE A 317 16.53 -18.73 4.38
N LEU A 318 17.10 -18.53 5.57
CA LEU A 318 17.44 -19.62 6.51
C LEU A 318 16.18 -20.35 7.01
N TRP A 319 15.08 -19.65 7.23
CA TRP A 319 13.82 -20.22 7.71
C TRP A 319 13.03 -20.96 6.61
N ASN A 320 13.13 -20.51 5.35
CA ASN A 320 12.51 -21.19 4.20
C ASN A 320 13.29 -22.43 3.74
N LEU A 321 14.54 -22.60 4.15
CA LEU A 321 15.25 -23.88 4.00
C LEU A 321 14.65 -24.98 4.90
N ASP A 322 14.01 -24.59 6.02
CA ASP A 322 13.38 -25.52 6.96
C ASP A 322 11.90 -25.83 6.65
N HIS A 323 11.20 -24.97 5.90
CA HIS A 323 9.78 -25.13 5.61
C HIS A 323 9.47 -24.78 4.15
N THR A 324 9.42 -25.81 3.33
CA THR A 324 9.06 -25.84 1.90
C THR A 324 7.71 -25.20 1.63
N ILE A 325 7.67 -23.85 1.54
CA ILE A 325 6.60 -23.10 0.89
C ILE A 325 7.26 -22.18 -0.14
N MET A 326 7.96 -22.77 -1.07
CA MET A 326 8.38 -22.11 -2.29
C MET A 326 8.02 -23.02 -3.45
N ARG A 327 6.85 -22.81 -4.04
CA ARG A 327 6.63 -23.29 -5.40
C ARG A 327 7.60 -22.53 -6.31
N PRO A 328 8.37 -23.24 -7.17
CA PRO A 328 9.23 -22.56 -8.13
C PRO A 328 8.36 -21.70 -9.05
N PHE A 329 8.85 -20.51 -9.37
CA PHE A 329 8.27 -19.70 -10.44
C PHE A 329 8.10 -20.58 -11.68
N ARG A 330 6.88 -20.79 -12.16
CA ARG A 330 6.66 -21.40 -13.48
C ARG A 330 7.34 -20.50 -14.50
N ARG A 331 8.38 -21.02 -15.14
CA ARG A 331 8.92 -20.42 -16.36
C ARG A 331 7.86 -20.57 -17.45
N HIS A 332 7.09 -19.52 -17.70
CA HIS A 332 6.38 -19.42 -18.97
C HIS A 332 7.42 -19.12 -20.04
N ARG A 333 7.57 -20.07 -20.97
CA ARG A 333 8.32 -19.88 -22.22
C ARG A 333 7.58 -18.91 -23.13
#